data_b03966c46eca785f8175cbad02cf798d
#
_entry.id   b03966c46eca785f8175cbad02cf798d
#
_cell.length_a   1.000
_cell.length_b   1.000
_cell.length_c   1.000
_cell.angle_alpha   90.00
_cell.angle_beta   90.00
_cell.angle_gamma   90.00
#
_symmetry.space_group_name_H-M   'P 1'
#
loop_
_entity.id
_entity.type
_entity.pdbx_description
1 polymer ?
#
loop_
_entity_poly.entity_id
_entity_poly.type
_entity_poly.pdbx_seq_one_letter_code
_entity_poly.pdbx_strand_id
1 'polypeptide(L)'
;FIFKNFEEEYDGIKLRQWMDAYWILYELCVESDERIVVISKNKLRELFIDKGLPEYLLKQLIFKTSSRDLYDNPLIEFEEVYVVLSSLVLHTDFSRTILSVISKKQQSKETGINQKGRNFELHINSLAKKQFSKQAAGIKRTIDGETFEIDGIFFKDGTLVIIEAKTQNQPTNIIEFYKNQVELNNYIEKFKRNSKYFTENEKKIM
;
A
#
# COMPACT_ATOMS: atom_id res chain seq x y z
N PHE A 1 -10.58 -0.67 -3.78
CA PHE A 1 -9.62 -1.66 -4.30
C PHE A 1 -8.42 -0.90 -4.87
N ILE A 2 -7.21 -1.22 -4.39
CA ILE A 2 -5.96 -0.54 -4.77
C ILE A 2 -5.48 -1.05 -6.13
N PHE A 3 -5.77 -2.31 -6.47
CA PHE A 3 -5.44 -2.93 -7.73
C PHE A 3 -6.62 -2.86 -8.70
N LYS A 4 -6.36 -2.38 -9.90
CA LYS A 4 -7.37 -2.32 -10.97
C LYS A 4 -7.49 -3.65 -11.72
N ASN A 5 -6.39 -4.40 -11.79
CA ASN A 5 -6.30 -5.61 -12.57
C ASN A 5 -5.21 -6.53 -12.00
N PHE A 6 -5.46 -7.83 -11.92
CA PHE A 6 -4.49 -8.84 -11.50
C PHE A 6 -3.37 -9.08 -12.52
N GLU A 7 -3.53 -8.58 -13.73
CA GLU A 7 -2.52 -8.63 -14.79
C GLU A 7 -1.55 -7.43 -14.77
N GLU A 8 -1.76 -6.45 -13.86
CA GLU A 8 -0.80 -5.36 -13.68
C GLU A 8 0.56 -5.92 -13.25
N GLU A 9 1.62 -5.40 -13.89
CA GLU A 9 2.99 -5.81 -13.62
C GLU A 9 3.70 -4.83 -12.69
N TYR A 10 4.39 -5.40 -11.73
CA TYR A 10 5.23 -4.68 -10.78
C TYR A 10 6.61 -5.33 -10.78
N ASP A 11 7.60 -4.60 -11.28
CA ASP A 11 8.98 -5.07 -11.43
C ASP A 11 9.08 -6.33 -12.32
N GLY A 12 8.27 -6.37 -13.39
CA GLY A 12 8.23 -7.50 -14.34
C GLY A 12 7.48 -8.73 -13.82
N ILE A 13 6.77 -8.62 -12.69
CA ILE A 13 5.99 -9.69 -12.09
C ILE A 13 4.53 -9.24 -12.02
N LYS A 14 3.62 -10.04 -12.55
CA LYS A 14 2.17 -9.78 -12.46
C LYS A 14 1.69 -9.93 -11.02
N LEU A 15 0.72 -9.10 -10.64
CA LEU A 15 0.10 -9.17 -9.32
C LEU A 15 -0.41 -10.58 -9.00
N ARG A 16 -1.00 -11.26 -9.99
CA ARG A 16 -1.45 -12.65 -9.86
C ARG A 16 -0.32 -13.59 -9.45
N GLN A 17 0.86 -13.46 -10.06
CA GLN A 17 2.01 -14.29 -9.73
C GLN A 17 2.50 -14.07 -8.28
N TRP A 18 2.43 -12.83 -7.77
CA TRP A 18 2.68 -12.55 -6.36
C TRP A 18 1.69 -13.27 -5.45
N MET A 19 0.40 -13.25 -5.79
CA MET A 19 -0.63 -13.95 -5.02
C MET A 19 -0.41 -15.47 -5.05
N ASP A 20 -0.13 -16.03 -6.22
CA ASP A 20 0.12 -17.47 -6.39
C ASP A 20 1.34 -17.92 -5.57
N ALA A 21 2.40 -17.10 -5.49
CA ALA A 21 3.58 -17.39 -4.69
C ALA A 21 3.27 -17.48 -3.18
N TYR A 22 2.49 -16.51 -2.65
CA TYR A 22 2.06 -16.59 -1.24
C TYR A 22 1.07 -17.73 -1.01
N TRP A 23 0.25 -18.05 -2.01
CA TRP A 23 -0.69 -19.16 -1.92
C TRP A 23 0.02 -20.51 -1.82
N ILE A 24 1.11 -20.73 -2.55
CA ILE A 24 1.96 -21.93 -2.39
C ILE A 24 2.44 -22.08 -0.94
N LEU A 25 2.94 -21.00 -0.35
CA LEU A 25 3.40 -21.05 1.04
C LEU A 25 2.25 -21.31 2.02
N TYR A 26 1.08 -20.76 1.76
CA TYR A 26 -0.12 -21.01 2.55
C TYR A 26 -0.53 -22.49 2.49
N GLU A 27 -0.62 -23.09 1.29
CA GLU A 27 -0.93 -24.50 1.10
C GLU A 27 0.07 -25.39 1.85
N LEU A 28 1.37 -25.14 1.72
CA LEU A 28 2.42 -25.86 2.44
C LEU A 28 2.23 -25.80 3.97
N CYS A 29 1.86 -24.65 4.51
CA CYS A 29 1.61 -24.49 5.94
C CYS A 29 0.34 -25.22 6.40
N VAL A 30 -0.71 -25.22 5.58
CA VAL A 30 -1.95 -25.94 5.88
C VAL A 30 -1.74 -27.45 5.82
N GLU A 31 -1.06 -27.95 4.78
CA GLU A 31 -0.83 -29.38 4.59
C GLU A 31 0.10 -30.00 5.63
N SER A 32 1.08 -29.23 6.11
CA SER A 32 2.04 -29.75 7.11
C SER A 32 1.45 -29.83 8.50
N ASP A 33 0.46 -28.98 8.84
CA ASP A 33 -0.11 -28.79 10.19
C ASP A 33 0.94 -28.50 11.29
N GLU A 34 2.14 -28.10 10.88
CA GLU A 34 3.26 -27.84 11.78
C GLU A 34 3.42 -26.32 12.02
N ARG A 35 3.94 -25.96 13.20
CA ARG A 35 4.24 -24.54 13.50
C ARG A 35 5.40 -23.99 12.68
N ILE A 36 6.31 -24.87 12.30
CA ILE A 36 7.52 -24.55 11.54
C ILE A 36 7.59 -25.52 10.38
N VAL A 37 7.45 -25.01 9.18
CA VAL A 37 7.58 -25.81 7.95
C VAL A 37 9.01 -25.72 7.46
N VAL A 38 9.65 -26.88 7.26
CA VAL A 38 10.98 -26.99 6.66
C VAL A 38 10.82 -27.63 5.28
N ILE A 39 11.23 -26.93 4.24
CA ILE A 39 11.13 -27.41 2.85
C ILE A 39 12.48 -27.30 2.15
N SER A 40 12.89 -28.35 1.40
CA SER A 40 14.10 -28.28 0.60
C SER A 40 13.98 -27.21 -0.50
N LYS A 41 15.10 -26.54 -0.81
CA LYS A 41 15.17 -25.51 -1.85
C LYS A 41 14.70 -26.03 -3.20
N ASN A 42 15.08 -27.27 -3.54
CA ASN A 42 14.67 -27.91 -4.79
C ASN A 42 13.16 -28.13 -4.85
N LYS A 43 12.57 -28.65 -3.77
CA LYS A 43 11.12 -28.89 -3.73
C LYS A 43 10.31 -27.60 -3.87
N LEU A 44 10.70 -26.54 -3.18
CA LEU A 44 10.01 -25.26 -3.31
C LEU A 44 10.17 -24.66 -4.72
N ARG A 45 11.37 -24.79 -5.31
CA ARG A 45 11.62 -24.37 -6.70
C ARG A 45 10.75 -25.14 -7.70
N GLU A 46 10.60 -26.44 -7.55
CA GLU A 46 9.72 -27.27 -8.38
C GLU A 46 8.27 -26.77 -8.29
N LEU A 47 7.74 -26.51 -7.09
CA LEU A 47 6.38 -25.99 -6.91
C LEU A 47 6.17 -24.63 -7.62
N PHE A 48 7.17 -23.76 -7.61
CA PHE A 48 7.13 -22.49 -8.32
C PHE A 48 7.12 -22.70 -9.84
N ILE A 49 7.98 -23.59 -10.35
CA ILE A 49 8.06 -23.94 -11.78
C ILE A 49 6.73 -24.53 -12.26
N ASP A 50 6.13 -25.47 -11.53
CA ASP A 50 4.87 -26.11 -11.85
C ASP A 50 3.71 -25.10 -11.94
N LYS A 51 3.76 -24.02 -11.17
CA LYS A 51 2.80 -22.89 -11.24
C LYS A 51 3.18 -21.82 -12.27
N GLY A 52 4.26 -22.02 -13.03
CA GLY A 52 4.75 -21.04 -14.02
C GLY A 52 5.27 -19.73 -13.38
N LEU A 53 5.74 -19.80 -12.13
CA LEU A 53 6.27 -18.63 -11.42
C LEU A 53 7.77 -18.48 -11.69
N PRO A 54 8.26 -17.24 -11.91
CA PRO A 54 9.67 -17.01 -12.16
C PRO A 54 10.51 -17.23 -10.89
N GLU A 55 11.70 -17.83 -11.02
CA GLU A 55 12.62 -18.03 -9.89
C GLU A 55 12.99 -16.72 -9.17
N TYR A 56 13.01 -15.62 -9.91
CA TYR A 56 13.23 -14.31 -9.33
C TYR A 56 12.21 -13.97 -8.24
N LEU A 57 10.95 -14.38 -8.40
CA LEU A 57 9.89 -14.14 -7.41
C LEU A 57 10.18 -14.90 -6.11
N LEU A 58 10.67 -16.13 -6.18
CA LEU A 58 11.09 -16.89 -5.00
C LEU A 58 12.17 -16.13 -4.21
N LYS A 59 13.16 -15.55 -4.91
CA LYS A 59 14.21 -14.74 -4.27
C LYS A 59 13.68 -13.49 -3.56
N GLN A 60 12.52 -12.98 -3.97
CA GLN A 60 11.88 -11.83 -3.33
C GLN A 60 11.19 -12.19 -2.00
N LEU A 61 10.85 -13.45 -1.79
CA LEU A 61 10.23 -13.93 -0.55
C LEU A 61 11.24 -14.29 0.55
N ILE A 62 12.54 -14.30 0.24
CA ILE A 62 13.59 -14.60 1.20
C ILE A 62 13.81 -13.42 2.13
N PHE A 63 13.77 -13.69 3.44
CA PHE A 63 14.08 -12.71 4.48
C PHE A 63 15.56 -12.33 4.45
N LYS A 64 15.82 -11.03 4.48
CA LYS A 64 17.16 -10.43 4.51
C LYS A 64 17.22 -9.39 5.62
N THR A 65 18.40 -8.98 6.01
CA THR A 65 18.61 -7.90 6.99
C THR A 65 17.96 -6.56 6.58
N SER A 66 17.78 -6.36 5.26
CA SER A 66 17.06 -5.21 4.70
C SER A 66 15.55 -5.40 4.60
N SER A 67 15.03 -6.60 4.88
CA SER A 67 13.59 -6.88 4.89
C SER A 67 12.92 -6.13 6.04
N ARG A 68 11.69 -5.68 5.81
CA ARG A 68 10.90 -5.01 6.86
C ARG A 68 10.53 -5.97 7.97
N ASP A 69 9.99 -7.11 7.61
CA ASP A 69 9.55 -8.15 8.51
C ASP A 69 9.39 -9.50 7.77
N LEU A 70 9.10 -10.54 8.55
CA LEU A 70 8.84 -11.89 8.04
C LEU A 70 7.46 -12.06 7.40
N TYR A 71 6.55 -11.10 7.52
CA TYR A 71 5.29 -11.12 6.76
C TYR A 71 5.53 -10.79 5.29
N ASP A 72 6.38 -9.79 5.03
CA ASP A 72 6.75 -9.41 3.66
C ASP A 72 7.65 -10.45 2.98
N ASN A 73 8.55 -11.08 3.75
CA ASN A 73 9.54 -12.04 3.26
C ASN A 73 9.54 -13.27 4.16
N PRO A 74 8.60 -14.21 3.97
CA PRO A 74 8.35 -15.30 4.93
C PRO A 74 9.35 -16.46 4.90
N LEU A 75 10.28 -16.49 3.93
CA LEU A 75 11.25 -17.56 3.78
C LEU A 75 12.55 -17.22 4.52
N ILE A 76 12.89 -17.99 5.55
CA ILE A 76 14.19 -17.94 6.20
C ILE A 76 15.08 -18.95 5.50
N GLU A 77 16.18 -18.48 4.89
CA GLU A 77 17.07 -19.31 4.08
C GLU A 77 18.16 -19.94 4.93
N PHE A 78 18.34 -21.25 4.78
CA PHE A 78 19.50 -22.03 5.24
C PHE A 78 20.18 -22.69 4.04
N GLU A 79 21.27 -23.46 4.28
CA GLU A 79 22.09 -24.02 3.19
C GLU A 79 21.26 -24.80 2.16
N GLU A 80 20.47 -25.80 2.60
CA GLU A 80 19.70 -26.69 1.71
C GLU A 80 18.19 -26.54 1.83
N VAL A 81 17.71 -25.72 2.76
CA VAL A 81 16.28 -25.61 3.06
C VAL A 81 15.83 -24.16 3.22
N TYR A 82 14.53 -23.97 3.08
CA TYR A 82 13.81 -22.80 3.59
C TYR A 82 13.01 -23.20 4.82
N VAL A 83 12.93 -22.30 5.76
CA VAL A 83 12.08 -22.40 6.95
C VAL A 83 10.99 -21.36 6.88
N VAL A 84 9.76 -21.77 7.15
CA VAL A 84 8.57 -20.91 7.19
C VAL A 84 7.91 -21.05 8.55
N LEU A 85 7.57 -19.93 9.17
CA LEU A 85 6.77 -19.91 10.38
C LEU A 85 5.29 -19.90 9.99
N SER A 86 4.56 -21.01 10.17
CA SER A 86 3.20 -21.20 9.69
C SER A 86 2.25 -20.10 10.18
N SER A 87 2.35 -19.69 11.43
CA SER A 87 1.51 -18.64 12.01
C SER A 87 1.63 -17.30 11.28
N LEU A 88 2.82 -16.98 10.73
CA LEU A 88 3.02 -15.74 9.96
C LEU A 88 2.32 -15.81 8.60
N VAL A 89 2.34 -16.97 7.95
CA VAL A 89 1.73 -17.15 6.62
C VAL A 89 0.21 -17.31 6.73
N LEU A 90 -0.26 -18.14 7.67
CA LEU A 90 -1.69 -18.44 7.82
C LEU A 90 -2.53 -17.25 8.30
N HIS A 91 -1.93 -16.30 9.04
CA HIS A 91 -2.62 -15.10 9.53
C HIS A 91 -2.25 -13.83 8.74
N THR A 92 -1.55 -13.97 7.62
CA THR A 92 -1.18 -12.83 6.77
C THR A 92 -2.35 -12.36 5.90
N ASP A 93 -2.55 -11.05 5.85
CA ASP A 93 -3.29 -10.41 4.77
C ASP A 93 -2.37 -10.29 3.54
N PHE A 94 -2.53 -11.21 2.59
CA PHE A 94 -1.72 -11.26 1.37
C PHE A 94 -1.77 -9.96 0.56
N SER A 95 -2.93 -9.32 0.49
CA SER A 95 -3.09 -8.05 -0.23
C SER A 95 -2.20 -6.97 0.35
N ARG A 96 -2.14 -6.91 1.68
CA ARG A 96 -1.30 -5.96 2.40
C ARG A 96 0.19 -6.26 2.22
N THR A 97 0.58 -7.52 2.33
CA THR A 97 1.96 -7.96 2.18
C THR A 97 2.48 -7.67 0.78
N ILE A 98 1.72 -8.03 -0.25
CA ILE A 98 2.06 -7.76 -1.64
C ILE A 98 2.20 -6.26 -1.87
N LEU A 99 1.27 -5.45 -1.36
CA LEU A 99 1.36 -3.99 -1.43
C LEU A 99 2.63 -3.44 -0.78
N SER A 100 3.02 -3.98 0.37
CA SER A 100 4.23 -3.56 1.08
C SER A 100 5.49 -3.83 0.24
N VAL A 101 5.62 -5.06 -0.29
CA VAL A 101 6.77 -5.46 -1.12
C VAL A 101 6.84 -4.62 -2.40
N ILE A 102 5.73 -4.43 -3.09
CA ILE A 102 5.66 -3.63 -4.32
C ILE A 102 5.97 -2.16 -4.02
N SER A 103 5.40 -1.58 -2.96
CA SER A 103 5.61 -0.17 -2.62
C SER A 103 7.06 0.15 -2.31
N LYS A 104 7.79 -0.74 -1.63
CA LYS A 104 9.22 -0.55 -1.37
C LYS A 104 10.05 -0.47 -2.65
N LYS A 105 9.74 -1.32 -3.62
CA LYS A 105 10.44 -1.35 -4.91
C LYS A 105 10.15 -0.12 -5.76
N GLN A 106 8.96 0.43 -5.64
CA GLN A 106 8.56 1.63 -6.38
C GLN A 106 9.12 2.92 -5.76
N GLN A 107 9.49 2.92 -4.48
CA GLN A 107 10.18 4.06 -3.84
C GLN A 107 11.53 4.38 -4.50
N SER A 108 12.16 3.39 -5.13
CA SER A 108 13.38 3.58 -5.92
C SER A 108 13.13 4.17 -7.32
N LYS A 109 11.88 4.25 -7.77
CA LYS A 109 11.45 4.85 -9.04
C LYS A 109 10.34 5.84 -8.72
N GLU A 110 10.56 7.12 -8.87
CA GLU A 110 9.68 8.27 -8.52
C GLU A 110 8.20 8.17 -8.93
N THR A 111 7.80 7.14 -9.67
CA THR A 111 6.48 7.04 -10.31
C THR A 111 5.39 6.30 -9.52
N GLY A 112 5.71 5.41 -8.59
CA GLY A 112 4.71 4.49 -8.00
C GLY A 112 3.92 5.02 -6.81
N ILE A 113 4.57 5.73 -5.88
CA ILE A 113 3.91 6.24 -4.65
C ILE A 113 2.95 7.38 -5.00
N ASN A 114 3.36 8.28 -5.90
CA ASN A 114 2.53 9.38 -6.35
C ASN A 114 1.23 8.88 -7.03
N GLN A 115 1.30 7.72 -7.70
CA GLN A 115 0.13 7.15 -8.39
C GLN A 115 -0.90 6.55 -7.42
N LYS A 116 -0.47 5.93 -6.31
CA LYS A 116 -1.37 5.37 -5.28
C LYS A 116 -2.17 6.47 -4.58
N GLY A 117 -1.50 7.52 -4.13
CA GLY A 117 -2.14 8.69 -3.52
C GLY A 117 -3.12 9.34 -4.51
N ARG A 118 -2.66 9.62 -5.72
CA ARG A 118 -3.49 10.21 -6.77
C ARG A 118 -4.71 9.38 -7.15
N ASN A 119 -4.58 8.05 -7.24
CA ASN A 119 -5.71 7.17 -7.52
C ASN A 119 -6.74 7.20 -6.38
N PHE A 120 -6.30 7.26 -5.13
CA PHE A 120 -7.17 7.39 -3.98
C PHE A 120 -7.91 8.74 -3.97
N GLU A 121 -7.21 9.85 -4.20
CA GLU A 121 -7.80 11.18 -4.36
C GLU A 121 -8.86 11.21 -5.48
N LEU A 122 -8.54 10.65 -6.66
CA LEU A 122 -9.47 10.56 -7.77
C LEU A 122 -10.70 9.72 -7.42
N HIS A 123 -10.53 8.64 -6.67
CA HIS A 123 -11.64 7.79 -6.23
C HIS A 123 -12.57 8.55 -5.26
N ILE A 124 -12.01 9.19 -4.23
CA ILE A 124 -12.77 10.01 -3.28
C ILE A 124 -13.52 11.14 -4.00
N ASN A 125 -12.84 11.86 -4.88
CA ASN A 125 -13.47 12.91 -5.68
C ASN A 125 -14.59 12.37 -6.57
N SER A 126 -14.43 11.17 -7.15
CA SER A 126 -15.48 10.51 -7.94
C SER A 126 -16.73 10.15 -7.11
N LEU A 127 -16.53 9.67 -5.88
CA LEU A 127 -17.64 9.38 -4.95
C LEU A 127 -18.36 10.66 -4.55
N ALA A 128 -17.61 11.70 -4.22
CA ALA A 128 -18.16 13.00 -3.83
C ALA A 128 -18.98 13.65 -4.98
N LYS A 129 -18.52 13.54 -6.23
CA LYS A 129 -19.25 14.01 -7.43
C LYS A 129 -20.68 13.53 -7.50
N LYS A 130 -20.97 12.34 -7.03
CA LYS A 130 -22.31 11.74 -7.08
C LYS A 130 -23.27 12.34 -6.05
N GLN A 131 -22.74 12.97 -5.00
CA GLN A 131 -23.53 13.43 -3.85
C GLN A 131 -23.62 14.95 -3.72
N PHE A 132 -22.69 15.70 -4.34
CA PHE A 132 -22.58 17.14 -4.19
C PHE A 132 -22.86 17.87 -5.51
N SER A 133 -23.58 19.00 -5.41
CA SER A 133 -24.02 19.77 -6.59
C SER A 133 -22.92 20.64 -7.21
N LYS A 134 -21.99 21.11 -6.38
CA LYS A 134 -20.83 21.90 -6.81
C LYS A 134 -19.56 21.31 -6.24
N GLN A 135 -18.48 21.35 -7.02
CA GLN A 135 -17.21 20.78 -6.61
C GLN A 135 -16.04 21.46 -7.30
N ALA A 136 -14.90 21.45 -6.63
CA ALA A 136 -13.59 21.67 -7.22
C ALA A 136 -12.59 20.65 -6.63
N ALA A 137 -11.80 20.04 -7.48
CA ALA A 137 -10.81 19.05 -7.08
C ALA A 137 -9.39 19.58 -7.28
N GLY A 138 -8.46 19.23 -6.40
CA GLY A 138 -7.03 19.55 -6.54
C GLY A 138 -6.76 21.06 -6.57
N ILE A 139 -7.27 21.81 -5.59
CA ILE A 139 -7.08 23.25 -5.55
C ILE A 139 -5.77 23.60 -4.85
N LYS A 140 -4.93 24.35 -5.56
CA LYS A 140 -3.67 24.87 -5.06
C LYS A 140 -3.60 26.37 -5.25
N ARG A 141 -3.18 27.10 -4.22
CA ARG A 141 -2.97 28.56 -4.23
C ARG A 141 -1.65 28.89 -3.52
N THR A 142 -0.90 29.78 -4.12
CA THR A 142 0.34 30.33 -3.48
C THR A 142 0.12 31.81 -3.26
N ILE A 143 0.28 32.26 -2.02
CA ILE A 143 0.10 33.65 -1.60
C ILE A 143 1.23 33.98 -0.62
N ASP A 144 1.92 35.07 -0.87
CA ASP A 144 3.05 35.55 -0.05
C ASP A 144 4.13 34.49 0.24
N GLY A 145 4.36 33.60 -0.75
CA GLY A 145 5.31 32.49 -0.65
C GLY A 145 4.77 31.25 0.09
N GLU A 146 3.59 31.30 0.68
CA GLU A 146 2.93 30.15 1.29
C GLU A 146 2.01 29.42 0.29
N THR A 147 2.05 28.10 0.31
CA THR A 147 1.19 27.26 -0.54
C THR A 147 0.09 26.59 0.29
N PHE A 148 -1.14 26.82 -0.13
CA PHE A 148 -2.35 26.19 0.39
C PHE A 148 -2.89 25.22 -0.65
N GLU A 149 -3.09 23.97 -0.28
CA GLU A 149 -3.51 22.90 -1.18
C GLU A 149 -4.50 21.99 -0.46
N ILE A 150 -5.57 21.60 -1.17
CA ILE A 150 -6.57 20.63 -0.73
C ILE A 150 -6.96 19.73 -1.89
N ASP A 151 -7.31 18.49 -1.59
CA ASP A 151 -7.64 17.48 -2.61
C ASP A 151 -9.06 17.64 -3.15
N GLY A 152 -9.98 18.23 -2.38
CA GLY A 152 -11.34 18.53 -2.86
C GLY A 152 -12.12 19.51 -2.00
N ILE A 153 -12.95 20.30 -2.67
CA ILE A 153 -14.01 21.15 -2.06
C ILE A 153 -15.35 20.75 -2.68
N PHE A 154 -16.33 20.58 -1.84
CA PHE A 154 -17.69 20.23 -2.23
C PHE A 154 -18.69 21.10 -1.49
N PHE A 155 -19.79 21.42 -2.15
CA PHE A 155 -20.85 22.23 -1.58
C PHE A 155 -22.21 21.54 -1.72
N LYS A 156 -22.95 21.44 -0.63
CA LYS A 156 -24.29 20.88 -0.59
C LYS A 156 -25.10 21.50 0.55
N ASP A 157 -26.31 21.97 0.23
CA ASP A 157 -27.31 22.44 1.20
C ASP A 157 -26.75 23.49 2.20
N GLY A 158 -25.98 24.46 1.69
CA GLY A 158 -25.33 25.49 2.50
C GLY A 158 -24.09 25.05 3.27
N THR A 159 -23.67 23.79 3.13
CA THR A 159 -22.50 23.25 3.82
C THR A 159 -21.32 23.13 2.87
N LEU A 160 -20.18 23.70 3.27
CA LEU A 160 -18.87 23.53 2.62
C LEU A 160 -18.16 22.31 3.21
N VAL A 161 -17.79 21.35 2.37
CA VAL A 161 -17.02 20.17 2.76
C VAL A 161 -15.65 20.24 2.10
N ILE A 162 -14.59 20.24 2.91
CA ILE A 162 -13.21 20.24 2.46
C ILE A 162 -12.62 18.84 2.72
N ILE A 163 -11.99 18.27 1.72
CA ILE A 163 -11.40 16.92 1.79
C ILE A 163 -9.90 17.00 1.56
N GLU A 164 -9.17 16.31 2.42
CA GLU A 164 -7.77 15.95 2.26
C GLU A 164 -7.66 14.43 2.34
N ALA A 165 -7.18 13.78 1.30
CA ALA A 165 -7.08 12.33 1.20
C ALA A 165 -5.64 11.87 1.41
N LYS A 166 -5.38 11.04 2.41
CA LYS A 166 -4.05 10.50 2.68
C LYS A 166 -4.08 8.98 2.69
N THR A 167 -3.13 8.38 2.00
CA THR A 167 -2.91 6.93 2.03
C THR A 167 -1.72 6.64 2.92
N GLN A 168 -1.94 5.84 3.95
CA GLN A 168 -0.87 5.32 4.80
C GLN A 168 -0.83 3.80 4.72
N ASN A 169 0.36 3.23 4.86
CA ASN A 169 0.48 1.80 5.05
C ASN A 169 0.10 1.45 6.50
N GLN A 170 -0.59 0.33 6.67
CA GLN A 170 -0.88 -0.17 8.00
C GLN A 170 0.44 -0.50 8.71
N PRO A 171 0.70 0.03 9.92
CA PRO A 171 1.92 -0.25 10.66
C PRO A 171 1.96 -1.71 11.11
N THR A 172 3.13 -2.31 11.10
CA THR A 172 3.36 -3.69 11.51
C THR A 172 4.12 -3.81 12.81
N ASN A 173 4.74 -2.73 13.24
CA ASN A 173 5.49 -2.66 14.50
C ASN A 173 5.28 -1.31 15.18
N ILE A 174 5.71 -1.22 16.43
CA ILE A 174 5.51 -0.04 17.28
C ILE A 174 6.21 1.21 16.72
N ILE A 175 7.34 1.05 16.05
CA ILE A 175 8.11 2.16 15.47
C ILE A 175 7.35 2.75 14.27
N GLU A 176 6.83 1.90 13.39
CA GLU A 176 5.99 2.34 12.27
C GLU A 176 4.70 2.98 12.76
N PHE A 177 4.06 2.41 13.79
CA PHE A 177 2.88 3.01 14.42
C PHE A 177 3.16 4.41 14.92
N TYR A 178 4.25 4.59 15.67
CA TYR A 178 4.65 5.91 16.16
C TYR A 178 4.93 6.91 15.04
N LYS A 179 5.67 6.49 14.00
CA LYS A 179 5.94 7.32 12.82
C LYS A 179 4.65 7.74 12.13
N ASN A 180 3.72 6.81 11.91
CA ASN A 180 2.42 7.10 11.30
C ASN A 180 1.61 8.10 12.14
N GLN A 181 1.66 8.01 13.48
CA GLN A 181 0.98 8.97 14.36
C GLN A 181 1.58 10.37 14.24
N VAL A 182 2.92 10.50 14.20
CA VAL A 182 3.58 11.78 14.01
C VAL A 182 3.23 12.39 12.65
N GLU A 183 3.26 11.60 11.58
CA GLU A 183 2.88 12.04 10.24
C GLU A 183 1.40 12.46 10.18
N LEU A 184 0.50 11.69 10.78
CA LEU A 184 -0.93 12.02 10.84
C LEU A 184 -1.16 13.36 11.53
N ASN A 185 -0.50 13.62 12.66
CA ASN A 185 -0.59 14.90 13.34
C ASN A 185 -0.12 16.06 12.46
N ASN A 186 1.00 15.90 11.73
CA ASN A 186 1.49 16.90 10.78
C ASN A 186 0.48 17.15 9.65
N TYR A 187 -0.16 16.10 9.12
CA TYR A 187 -1.21 16.23 8.11
C TYR A 187 -2.43 16.97 8.67
N ILE A 188 -2.87 16.66 9.89
CA ILE A 188 -3.98 17.35 10.55
C ILE A 188 -3.71 18.83 10.72
N GLU A 189 -2.53 19.22 11.17
CA GLU A 189 -2.16 20.64 11.34
C GLU A 189 -2.10 21.37 9.98
N LYS A 190 -1.50 20.75 8.97
CA LYS A 190 -1.51 21.28 7.61
C LYS A 190 -2.94 21.43 7.07
N PHE A 191 -3.78 20.42 7.27
CA PHE A 191 -5.18 20.44 6.85
C PHE A 191 -5.97 21.55 7.54
N LYS A 192 -5.83 21.73 8.85
CA LYS A 192 -6.47 22.81 9.60
C LYS A 192 -6.10 24.20 9.04
N ARG A 193 -4.80 24.41 8.80
CA ARG A 193 -4.31 25.65 8.19
C ARG A 193 -4.93 25.89 6.80
N ASN A 194 -4.88 24.89 5.95
CA ASN A 194 -5.38 24.96 4.58
C ASN A 194 -6.91 25.16 4.59
N SER A 195 -7.64 24.40 5.39
CA SER A 195 -9.10 24.50 5.51
C SER A 195 -9.53 25.88 5.97
N LYS A 196 -8.84 26.46 6.96
CA LYS A 196 -9.12 27.84 7.42
C LYS A 196 -8.99 28.83 6.27
N TYR A 197 -7.88 28.78 5.53
CA TYR A 197 -7.66 29.66 4.38
C TYR A 197 -8.80 29.54 3.34
N PHE A 198 -9.16 28.31 2.96
CA PHE A 198 -10.19 28.09 1.95
C PHE A 198 -11.60 28.49 2.43
N THR A 199 -11.90 28.32 3.72
CA THR A 199 -13.18 28.76 4.31
C THR A 199 -13.27 30.30 4.33
N GLU A 200 -12.22 30.99 4.73
CA GLU A 200 -12.19 32.46 4.78
C GLU A 200 -12.20 33.10 3.39
N ASN A 201 -11.80 32.38 2.35
CA ASN A 201 -11.72 32.87 0.98
C ASN A 201 -12.74 32.19 0.03
N GLU A 202 -13.79 31.57 0.56
CA GLU A 202 -14.78 30.78 -0.20
C GLU A 202 -15.31 31.53 -1.43
N LYS A 203 -15.70 32.81 -1.28
CA LYS A 203 -16.24 33.65 -2.36
C LYS A 203 -15.30 33.92 -3.53
N LYS A 204 -13.98 33.66 -3.36
CA LYS A 204 -12.96 33.85 -4.40
C LYS A 204 -12.62 32.53 -5.12
N ILE A 205 -13.16 31.41 -4.63
CA ILE A 205 -12.80 30.07 -5.06
C ILE A 205 -13.93 29.42 -5.86
N MET A 206 -15.17 29.78 -5.55
CA MET A 206 -16.39 29.40 -6.26
C MET A 206 -16.83 30.49 -7.24
#